data_eba192ca7070cc1bc89145bc7a8fbc65
#
_entry.id   eba192ca7070cc1bc89145bc7a8fbc65
#
_cell.length_a   1.000
_cell.length_b   1.000
_cell.length_c   1.000
_cell.angle_alpha   90.00
_cell.angle_beta   90.00
_cell.angle_gamma   90.00
#
_symmetry.space_group_name_H-M   'P 1'
#
loop_
_entity.id
_entity.type
_entity.pdbx_description
1 polymer ?
#
loop_
_entity_poly.entity_id
_entity_poly.type
_entity_poly.pdbx_seq_one_letter_code
_entity_poly.pdbx_strand_id
1 'polypeptide(L)'
;MKYPNASARVRGFSLVEVMVAVVVICIGLLGIAKMQALALSNTTTSRLRALAAIEAAGLAAAMHSNREYWAGATPPVTTTFNAGGTGQFVSTDAALQAAANAALPVGLNTPDAIQTCVGTAGAAAICGGAAGVLNLAAFDLARWAASLNALLPNPQSTTSCAFVAGGAPPSCTIVISWSERAVAMNQQEALAEAANGPSNIEQPSYLLYVEP
;
A
#
# COMPACT_ATOMS: atom_id res chain seq x y z
N MET A 1 -45.83 70.90 6.60
CA MET A 1 -44.71 70.29 5.89
C MET A 1 -45.14 68.88 5.44
N LYS A 2 -45.29 68.67 4.13
CA LYS A 2 -45.79 67.43 3.53
C LYS A 2 -44.65 66.68 2.95
N TYR A 3 -44.24 65.55 3.53
CA TYR A 3 -43.14 64.72 3.00
C TYR A 3 -43.64 63.95 1.77
N PRO A 4 -42.96 63.96 0.66
CA PRO A 4 -43.33 63.16 -0.47
C PRO A 4 -43.03 61.66 -0.18
N ASN A 5 -44.02 60.81 -0.22
CA ASN A 5 -43.83 59.34 -0.21
C ASN A 5 -43.21 58.94 -1.53
N ALA A 6 -41.90 58.67 -1.51
CA ALA A 6 -41.22 57.99 -2.60
C ALA A 6 -41.64 56.52 -2.61
N SER A 7 -42.57 56.16 -3.47
CA SER A 7 -42.94 54.77 -3.77
C SER A 7 -41.73 54.11 -4.43
N ALA A 8 -40.98 53.31 -3.67
CA ALA A 8 -39.93 52.43 -4.19
C ALA A 8 -40.60 51.45 -5.18
N ARG A 9 -40.29 51.58 -6.47
CA ARG A 9 -40.66 50.59 -7.48
C ARG A 9 -40.00 49.28 -7.18
N VAL A 10 -40.72 48.31 -6.70
CA VAL A 10 -40.28 46.92 -6.57
C VAL A 10 -40.08 46.36 -7.98
N ARG A 11 -38.83 46.21 -8.42
CA ARG A 11 -38.50 45.53 -9.67
C ARG A 11 -38.68 44.05 -9.45
N GLY A 12 -39.61 43.42 -10.13
CA GLY A 12 -39.78 41.98 -10.18
C GLY A 12 -38.74 41.38 -11.13
N PHE A 13 -38.20 40.21 -10.77
CA PHE A 13 -37.27 39.45 -11.63
C PHE A 13 -38.01 38.88 -12.83
N SER A 14 -37.39 38.95 -14.02
CA SER A 14 -37.90 38.30 -15.23
C SER A 14 -37.72 36.78 -15.12
N LEU A 15 -38.70 36.02 -15.59
CA LEU A 15 -38.63 34.54 -15.62
C LEU A 15 -37.42 34.05 -16.41
N VAL A 16 -37.03 34.76 -17.48
CA VAL A 16 -35.85 34.48 -18.29
C VAL A 16 -34.54 34.69 -17.51
N GLU A 17 -34.49 35.72 -16.65
CA GLU A 17 -33.32 36.00 -15.83
C GLU A 17 -33.05 34.86 -14.81
N VAL A 18 -34.11 34.32 -14.22
CA VAL A 18 -34.01 33.17 -13.31
C VAL A 18 -33.59 31.91 -14.08
N MET A 19 -34.11 31.67 -15.26
CA MET A 19 -33.72 30.51 -16.09
C MET A 19 -32.23 30.57 -16.48
N VAL A 20 -31.77 31.73 -16.90
CA VAL A 20 -30.34 31.94 -17.26
C VAL A 20 -29.45 31.76 -16.02
N ALA A 21 -29.84 32.32 -14.89
CA ALA A 21 -29.08 32.18 -13.65
C ALA A 21 -28.95 30.72 -13.22
N VAL A 22 -30.02 29.93 -13.29
CA VAL A 22 -30.00 28.49 -12.94
C VAL A 22 -29.04 27.73 -13.90
N VAL A 23 -29.10 27.98 -15.20
CA VAL A 23 -28.20 27.32 -16.17
C VAL A 23 -26.74 27.63 -15.88
N VAL A 24 -26.41 28.90 -15.59
CA VAL A 24 -25.00 29.29 -15.26
C VAL A 24 -24.55 28.64 -13.97
N ILE A 25 -25.39 28.56 -12.94
CA ILE A 25 -25.08 27.87 -11.68
C ILE A 25 -24.87 26.38 -11.91
N CYS A 26 -25.71 25.71 -12.72
CA CYS A 26 -25.59 24.29 -13.03
C CYS A 26 -24.26 24.00 -13.71
N ILE A 27 -23.84 24.78 -14.69
CA ILE A 27 -22.54 24.63 -15.38
C ILE A 27 -21.40 24.84 -14.39
N GLY A 28 -21.48 25.85 -13.54
CA GLY A 28 -20.48 26.12 -12.50
C GLY A 28 -20.33 24.96 -11.50
N LEU A 29 -21.46 24.41 -11.02
CA LEU A 29 -21.46 23.28 -10.09
C LEU A 29 -20.87 22.01 -10.72
N LEU A 30 -21.17 21.73 -11.99
CA LEU A 30 -20.58 20.59 -12.70
C LEU A 30 -19.05 20.72 -12.83
N GLY A 31 -18.55 21.92 -13.06
CA GLY A 31 -17.10 22.19 -13.08
C GLY A 31 -16.43 21.91 -11.73
N ILE A 32 -17.03 22.40 -10.65
CA ILE A 32 -16.52 22.18 -9.29
C ILE A 32 -16.58 20.69 -8.93
N ALA A 33 -17.66 19.98 -9.27
CA ALA A 33 -17.80 18.55 -8.99
C ALA A 33 -16.67 17.73 -9.65
N LYS A 34 -16.30 18.04 -10.90
CA LYS A 34 -15.18 17.39 -11.59
C LYS A 34 -13.84 17.65 -10.90
N MET A 35 -13.59 18.89 -10.48
CA MET A 35 -12.37 19.22 -9.74
C MET A 35 -12.26 18.46 -8.41
N GLN A 36 -13.37 18.35 -7.67
CA GLN A 36 -13.41 17.60 -6.41
C GLN A 36 -13.13 16.11 -6.63
N ALA A 37 -13.69 15.50 -7.68
CA ALA A 37 -13.43 14.11 -8.02
C ALA A 37 -11.94 13.84 -8.32
N LEU A 38 -11.29 14.72 -9.08
CA LEU A 38 -9.85 14.62 -9.36
C LEU A 38 -9.00 14.83 -8.10
N ALA A 39 -9.37 15.77 -7.23
CA ALA A 39 -8.65 16.00 -5.99
C ALA A 39 -8.71 14.79 -5.05
N LEU A 40 -9.88 14.13 -4.94
CA LEU A 40 -10.05 12.90 -4.15
C LEU A 40 -9.22 11.75 -4.72
N SER A 41 -9.20 11.58 -6.04
CA SER A 41 -8.38 10.56 -6.71
C SER A 41 -6.89 10.76 -6.41
N ASN A 42 -6.37 11.98 -6.59
CA ASN A 42 -4.97 12.31 -6.30
C ASN A 42 -4.60 12.09 -4.84
N THR A 43 -5.53 12.37 -3.92
CA THR A 43 -5.32 12.12 -2.48
C THR A 43 -5.21 10.63 -2.20
N THR A 44 -6.06 9.81 -2.82
CA THR A 44 -6.03 8.35 -2.66
C THR A 44 -4.72 7.77 -3.20
N THR A 45 -4.29 8.16 -4.40
CA THR A 45 -3.01 7.75 -4.99
C THR A 45 -1.83 8.12 -4.10
N SER A 46 -1.79 9.37 -3.61
CA SER A 46 -0.72 9.82 -2.72
C SER A 46 -0.68 9.03 -1.41
N ARG A 47 -1.86 8.69 -0.86
CA ARG A 47 -1.98 7.85 0.33
C ARG A 47 -1.44 6.44 0.10
N LEU A 48 -1.78 5.78 -1.00
CA LEU A 48 -1.31 4.43 -1.30
C LEU A 48 0.21 4.39 -1.45
N ARG A 49 0.81 5.38 -2.12
CA ARG A 49 2.26 5.51 -2.24
C ARG A 49 2.94 5.73 -0.89
N ALA A 50 2.36 6.56 -0.02
CA ALA A 50 2.88 6.77 1.32
C ALA A 50 2.80 5.49 2.17
N LEU A 51 1.71 4.71 2.06
CA LEU A 51 1.57 3.43 2.75
C LEU A 51 2.60 2.41 2.24
N ALA A 52 2.81 2.30 0.93
CA ALA A 52 3.83 1.42 0.37
C ALA A 52 5.25 1.78 0.87
N ALA A 53 5.56 3.07 0.98
CA ALA A 53 6.85 3.52 1.53
C ALA A 53 7.00 3.17 3.01
N ILE A 54 5.95 3.31 3.81
CA ILE A 54 5.94 2.95 5.24
C ILE A 54 6.13 1.44 5.41
N GLU A 55 5.42 0.64 4.62
CA GLU A 55 5.52 -0.81 4.65
C GLU A 55 6.92 -1.29 4.22
N ALA A 56 7.50 -0.71 3.17
CA ALA A 56 8.86 -1.02 2.75
C ALA A 56 9.88 -0.67 3.84
N ALA A 57 9.73 0.50 4.48
CA ALA A 57 10.59 0.89 5.61
C ALA A 57 10.41 -0.01 6.84
N GLY A 58 9.18 -0.48 7.08
CA GLY A 58 8.87 -1.43 8.14
C GLY A 58 9.60 -2.77 7.94
N LEU A 59 9.57 -3.32 6.72
CA LEU A 59 10.33 -4.53 6.40
C LEU A 59 11.84 -4.30 6.49
N ALA A 60 12.35 -3.16 6.02
CA ALA A 60 13.74 -2.79 6.15
C ALA A 60 14.19 -2.75 7.62
N ALA A 61 13.38 -2.18 8.51
CA ALA A 61 13.65 -2.15 9.94
C ALA A 61 13.66 -3.57 10.55
N ALA A 62 12.75 -4.45 10.13
CA ALA A 62 12.74 -5.86 10.54
C ALA A 62 14.01 -6.58 10.05
N MET A 63 14.47 -6.33 8.82
CA MET A 63 15.72 -6.88 8.29
C MET A 63 16.92 -6.41 9.11
N HIS A 64 17.00 -5.13 9.46
CA HIS A 64 18.06 -4.60 10.32
C HIS A 64 18.04 -5.20 11.74
N SER A 65 16.87 -5.51 12.28
CA SER A 65 16.75 -6.14 13.60
C SER A 65 17.21 -7.58 13.61
N ASN A 66 17.15 -8.27 12.46
CA ASN A 66 17.52 -9.68 12.29
C ASN A 66 18.67 -9.84 11.26
N ARG A 67 19.75 -9.07 11.45
CA ARG A 67 20.92 -9.07 10.58
C ARG A 67 21.58 -10.44 10.43
N GLU A 68 21.53 -11.26 11.49
CA GLU A 68 22.13 -12.58 11.49
C GLU A 68 21.54 -13.47 10.38
N TYR A 69 20.23 -13.35 10.11
CA TYR A 69 19.61 -14.04 8.98
C TYR A 69 19.87 -13.31 7.66
N TRP A 70 19.50 -12.03 7.57
CA TRP A 70 19.46 -11.30 6.32
C TRP A 70 20.84 -10.96 5.76
N ALA A 71 21.84 -10.72 6.62
CA ALA A 71 23.23 -10.49 6.24
C ALA A 71 24.03 -11.79 6.12
N GLY A 72 23.57 -12.89 6.68
CA GLY A 72 24.23 -14.20 6.65
C GLY A 72 23.73 -15.17 5.58
N ALA A 73 22.61 -14.85 4.92
CA ALA A 73 21.98 -15.75 3.96
C ALA A 73 22.81 -15.95 2.68
N THR A 74 23.30 -17.15 2.49
CA THR A 74 23.92 -17.65 1.25
C THR A 74 23.19 -18.93 0.87
N PRO A 75 22.59 -19.06 -0.27
CA PRO A 75 22.56 -18.28 -1.51
C PRO A 75 21.64 -17.05 -1.45
N PRO A 76 21.59 -16.21 -2.52
CA PRO A 76 20.68 -15.06 -2.55
C PRO A 76 19.24 -15.48 -2.32
N VAL A 77 18.57 -14.81 -1.37
CA VAL A 77 17.20 -15.11 -0.98
C VAL A 77 16.25 -14.19 -1.75
N THR A 78 15.31 -14.79 -2.44
CA THR A 78 14.20 -14.05 -3.06
C THR A 78 12.89 -14.51 -2.44
N THR A 79 12.11 -13.57 -1.95
CA THR A 79 10.75 -13.81 -1.46
C THR A 79 9.74 -13.04 -2.30
N THR A 80 8.65 -13.69 -2.65
CA THR A 80 7.55 -13.08 -3.41
C THR A 80 6.24 -13.23 -2.63
N PHE A 81 5.41 -12.20 -2.70
CA PHE A 81 4.06 -12.22 -2.15
C PHE A 81 3.08 -11.76 -3.23
N ASN A 82 1.95 -12.43 -3.33
CA ASN A 82 0.88 -12.07 -4.25
C ASN A 82 -0.48 -12.27 -3.57
N ALA A 83 -1.18 -11.18 -3.30
CA ALA A 83 -2.51 -11.21 -2.67
C ALA A 83 -3.58 -11.88 -3.55
N GLY A 84 -3.46 -11.81 -4.87
CA GLY A 84 -4.35 -12.49 -5.82
C GLY A 84 -4.12 -14.00 -5.93
N GLY A 85 -3.06 -14.52 -5.29
CA GLY A 85 -2.72 -15.94 -5.22
C GLY A 85 -3.15 -16.57 -3.90
N THR A 86 -2.22 -17.29 -3.26
CA THR A 86 -2.48 -17.97 -1.97
C THR A 86 -2.54 -17.03 -0.76
N GLY A 87 -2.18 -15.74 -0.94
CA GLY A 87 -2.03 -14.78 0.16
C GLY A 87 -0.85 -15.08 1.10
N GLN A 88 -0.01 -16.01 0.73
CA GLN A 88 1.22 -16.37 1.45
C GLN A 88 2.44 -15.90 0.67
N PHE A 89 3.55 -15.69 1.36
CA PHE A 89 4.80 -15.45 0.66
C PHE A 89 5.46 -16.79 0.24
N VAL A 90 6.20 -16.73 -0.85
CA VAL A 90 6.99 -17.85 -1.38
C VAL A 90 8.45 -17.44 -1.36
N SER A 91 9.33 -18.27 -0.84
CA SER A 91 10.76 -18.03 -0.73
C SER A 91 11.57 -19.04 -1.54
N THR A 92 12.69 -18.58 -2.12
CA THR A 92 13.70 -19.48 -2.69
C THR A 92 14.53 -20.21 -1.63
N ASP A 93 14.58 -19.67 -0.40
CA ASP A 93 15.15 -20.35 0.75
C ASP A 93 14.13 -21.38 1.29
N ALA A 94 14.44 -22.66 1.10
CA ALA A 94 13.58 -23.76 1.54
C ALA A 94 13.40 -23.80 3.06
N ALA A 95 14.42 -23.39 3.82
CA ALA A 95 14.35 -23.34 5.28
C ALA A 95 13.42 -22.21 5.75
N LEU A 96 13.52 -21.03 5.15
CA LEU A 96 12.60 -19.92 5.40
C LEU A 96 11.16 -20.27 5.02
N GLN A 97 10.97 -20.93 3.87
CA GLN A 97 9.65 -21.39 3.44
C GLN A 97 9.06 -22.43 4.40
N ALA A 98 9.87 -23.37 4.87
CA ALA A 98 9.43 -24.36 5.85
C ALA A 98 9.08 -23.72 7.20
N ALA A 99 9.86 -22.75 7.65
CA ALA A 99 9.59 -21.99 8.87
C ALA A 99 8.28 -21.19 8.74
N ALA A 100 8.05 -20.55 7.59
CA ALA A 100 6.80 -19.84 7.32
C ALA A 100 5.58 -20.76 7.34
N ASN A 101 5.68 -21.92 6.74
CA ASN A 101 4.61 -22.92 6.72
C ASN A 101 4.35 -23.51 8.12
N ALA A 102 5.39 -23.60 8.95
CA ALA A 102 5.30 -24.12 10.32
C ALA A 102 4.88 -23.04 11.34
N ALA A 103 5.30 -21.80 11.16
CA ALA A 103 5.02 -20.68 12.07
C ALA A 103 3.62 -20.11 11.93
N LEU A 104 2.88 -20.47 10.88
CA LEU A 104 1.48 -20.10 10.67
C LEU A 104 0.44 -20.99 11.40
N PRO A 105 0.76 -22.06 12.16
CA PRO A 105 -0.25 -22.71 12.98
C PRO A 105 -0.64 -21.80 14.16
N VAL A 106 -1.85 -21.24 14.04
CA VAL A 106 -2.77 -20.90 15.12
C VAL A 106 -2.11 -20.41 16.43
N GLY A 107 -1.83 -19.11 16.50
CA GLY A 107 -1.46 -18.48 17.78
C GLY A 107 -0.45 -17.34 17.71
N LEU A 108 0.32 -17.21 16.63
CA LEU A 108 1.29 -16.12 16.47
C LEU A 108 0.66 -14.77 16.05
N ASN A 109 -0.68 -14.71 15.93
CA ASN A 109 -1.42 -13.47 15.68
C ASN A 109 -1.59 -12.60 16.93
N THR A 110 -1.03 -12.99 18.08
CA THR A 110 -1.09 -12.22 19.30
C THR A 110 0.27 -11.62 19.62
N PRO A 111 0.31 -10.36 20.09
CA PRO A 111 1.54 -9.74 20.62
C PRO A 111 2.26 -10.58 21.69
N ASP A 112 1.53 -11.44 22.38
CA ASP A 112 2.02 -12.33 23.43
C ASP A 112 2.94 -13.45 22.90
N ALA A 113 2.86 -13.83 21.64
CA ALA A 113 3.72 -14.88 21.07
C ALA A 113 5.18 -14.42 20.94
N ILE A 114 5.42 -13.13 20.70
CA ILE A 114 6.76 -12.53 20.69
C ILE A 114 7.27 -12.40 22.14
N GLN A 115 6.40 -12.11 23.07
CA GLN A 115 6.73 -11.96 24.50
C GLN A 115 7.09 -13.30 25.14
N THR A 116 6.53 -14.41 24.66
CA THR A 116 6.93 -15.77 25.06
C THR A 116 8.33 -16.14 24.58
N CYS A 117 8.83 -15.52 23.53
CA CYS A 117 10.21 -15.68 23.09
C CYS A 117 11.24 -15.09 24.06
N VAL A 118 10.86 -14.11 24.88
CA VAL A 118 11.77 -13.37 25.77
C VAL A 118 11.82 -13.96 27.19
N GLY A 119 10.88 -14.83 27.58
CA GLY A 119 10.66 -15.13 29.00
C GLY A 119 10.68 -16.59 29.46
N THR A 120 10.77 -17.60 28.59
CA THR A 120 10.60 -19.01 29.01
C THR A 120 11.70 -19.92 28.48
N ALA A 121 12.28 -20.73 29.34
CA ALA A 121 13.38 -21.64 29.02
C ALA A 121 13.08 -22.69 27.90
N GLY A 122 11.82 -22.86 27.50
CA GLY A 122 11.39 -23.65 26.34
C GLY A 122 11.33 -22.85 25.03
N ALA A 123 11.36 -21.52 25.10
CA ALA A 123 11.35 -20.61 23.96
C ALA A 123 12.70 -20.53 23.23
N ALA A 124 13.78 -20.98 23.85
CA ALA A 124 15.12 -20.99 23.25
C ALA A 124 15.19 -21.86 21.98
N ALA A 125 14.33 -22.87 21.84
CA ALA A 125 14.24 -23.70 20.65
C ALA A 125 13.51 -23.00 19.47
N ILE A 126 12.70 -22.02 19.78
CA ILE A 126 11.90 -21.29 18.77
C ILE A 126 12.56 -19.94 18.44
N CYS A 127 13.24 -19.32 19.39
CA CYS A 127 13.78 -17.97 19.29
C CYS A 127 15.28 -17.86 19.49
N GLY A 128 16.00 -18.96 19.74
CA GLY A 128 17.45 -19.01 19.98
C GLY A 128 18.22 -19.74 18.88
N GLY A 129 19.46 -19.29 18.62
CA GLY A 129 20.34 -19.85 17.61
C GLY A 129 19.86 -19.68 16.15
N ALA A 130 20.46 -20.40 15.23
CA ALA A 130 20.17 -20.31 13.79
C ALA A 130 18.68 -20.56 13.45
N ALA A 131 17.99 -21.43 14.22
CA ALA A 131 16.54 -21.65 14.05
C ALA A 131 15.70 -20.44 14.52
N GLY A 132 16.16 -19.71 15.53
CA GLY A 132 15.45 -18.56 16.05
C GLY A 132 15.45 -17.38 15.08
N VAL A 133 16.58 -17.07 14.50
CA VAL A 133 16.71 -15.97 13.51
C VAL A 133 15.91 -16.28 12.24
N LEU A 134 15.85 -17.54 11.82
CA LEU A 134 15.06 -18.00 10.68
C LEU A 134 13.55 -17.88 10.96
N ASN A 135 13.12 -18.34 12.13
CA ASN A 135 11.72 -18.26 12.55
C ASN A 135 11.26 -16.80 12.70
N LEU A 136 12.13 -15.92 13.21
CA LEU A 136 11.85 -14.49 13.30
C LEU A 136 11.68 -13.88 11.91
N ALA A 137 12.56 -14.20 10.95
CA ALA A 137 12.45 -13.72 9.57
C ALA A 137 11.14 -14.20 8.91
N ALA A 138 10.77 -15.46 9.12
CA ALA A 138 9.50 -16.00 8.61
C ALA A 138 8.28 -15.30 9.22
N PHE A 139 8.32 -15.03 10.52
CA PHE A 139 7.26 -14.29 11.22
C PHE A 139 7.13 -12.86 10.72
N ASP A 140 8.25 -12.14 10.61
CA ASP A 140 8.28 -10.75 10.14
C ASP A 140 7.70 -10.65 8.71
N LEU A 141 8.11 -11.54 7.81
CA LEU A 141 7.59 -11.59 6.45
C LEU A 141 6.09 -11.93 6.40
N ALA A 142 5.64 -12.89 7.20
CA ALA A 142 4.21 -13.27 7.24
C ALA A 142 3.35 -12.13 7.77
N ARG A 143 3.79 -11.45 8.84
CA ARG A 143 3.11 -10.29 9.41
C ARG A 143 3.09 -9.12 8.42
N TRP A 144 4.21 -8.85 7.78
CA TRP A 144 4.32 -7.82 6.78
C TRP A 144 3.43 -8.08 5.56
N ALA A 145 3.39 -9.32 5.05
CA ALA A 145 2.49 -9.71 3.96
C ALA A 145 1.02 -9.52 4.33
N ALA A 146 0.64 -9.84 5.57
CA ALA A 146 -0.71 -9.59 6.08
C ALA A 146 -1.03 -8.09 6.15
N SER A 147 -0.08 -7.25 6.58
CA SER A 147 -0.22 -5.80 6.60
C SER A 147 -0.38 -5.23 5.20
N LEU A 148 0.45 -5.65 4.24
CA LEU A 148 0.32 -5.26 2.83
C LEU A 148 -1.09 -5.56 2.29
N ASN A 149 -1.58 -6.77 2.55
CA ASN A 149 -2.90 -7.21 2.08
C ASN A 149 -4.05 -6.42 2.70
N ALA A 150 -3.88 -5.93 3.93
CA ALA A 150 -4.87 -5.11 4.62
C ALA A 150 -4.89 -3.64 4.15
N LEU A 151 -3.74 -3.10 3.71
CA LEU A 151 -3.55 -1.68 3.47
C LEU A 151 -3.54 -1.30 1.99
N LEU A 152 -3.09 -2.19 1.10
CA LEU A 152 -2.95 -1.92 -0.33
C LEU A 152 -3.93 -2.77 -1.15
N PRO A 153 -4.51 -2.24 -2.23
CA PRO A 153 -5.40 -2.99 -3.11
C PRO A 153 -4.58 -3.92 -4.02
N ASN A 154 -4.86 -5.23 -3.93
CA ASN A 154 -4.21 -6.29 -4.70
C ASN A 154 -2.68 -6.19 -4.70
N PRO A 155 -2.04 -6.17 -3.51
CA PRO A 155 -0.61 -5.98 -3.41
C PRO A 155 0.17 -7.18 -3.93
N GLN A 156 1.31 -6.87 -4.54
CA GLN A 156 2.34 -7.83 -4.88
C GLN A 156 3.66 -7.30 -4.35
N SER A 157 4.55 -8.17 -3.93
CA SER A 157 5.88 -7.76 -3.54
C SER A 157 6.94 -8.78 -3.95
N THR A 158 8.14 -8.27 -4.18
CA THR A 158 9.34 -9.07 -4.38
C THR A 158 10.45 -8.49 -3.52
N THR A 159 11.00 -9.30 -2.64
CA THR A 159 12.19 -8.95 -1.87
C THR A 159 13.32 -9.86 -2.33
N SER A 160 14.41 -9.29 -2.79
CA SER A 160 15.56 -10.01 -3.29
C SER A 160 16.82 -9.51 -2.60
N CYS A 161 17.53 -10.44 -1.93
CA CYS A 161 18.81 -10.17 -1.29
C CYS A 161 19.92 -10.84 -2.08
N ALA A 162 20.96 -10.08 -2.43
CA ALA A 162 22.10 -10.56 -3.17
C ALA A 162 23.39 -10.31 -2.38
N PHE A 163 24.31 -11.27 -2.47
CA PHE A 163 25.68 -11.12 -1.97
C PHE A 163 26.61 -10.77 -3.11
N VAL A 164 27.39 -9.74 -2.90
CA VAL A 164 28.45 -9.38 -3.86
C VAL A 164 29.73 -10.12 -3.47
N ALA A 165 30.24 -10.97 -4.35
CA ALA A 165 31.55 -11.61 -4.16
C ALA A 165 32.61 -10.52 -4.03
N GLY A 166 33.38 -10.53 -2.94
CA GLY A 166 34.48 -9.56 -2.72
C GLY A 166 34.35 -8.79 -1.39
N GLY A 167 33.46 -9.18 -0.49
CA GLY A 167 33.37 -8.61 0.86
C GLY A 167 32.56 -7.33 0.97
N ALA A 168 31.79 -6.96 -0.06
CA ALA A 168 30.79 -5.91 0.05
C ALA A 168 29.63 -6.39 0.94
N PRO A 169 28.99 -5.48 1.70
CA PRO A 169 27.83 -5.85 2.50
C PRO A 169 26.70 -6.38 1.61
N PRO A 170 25.91 -7.35 2.09
CA PRO A 170 24.76 -7.84 1.35
C PRO A 170 23.78 -6.70 1.11
N SER A 171 23.18 -6.66 -0.07
CA SER A 171 22.16 -5.69 -0.41
C SER A 171 20.84 -6.37 -0.74
N CYS A 172 19.76 -5.85 -0.22
CA CYS A 172 18.41 -6.30 -0.47
C CYS A 172 17.62 -5.24 -1.23
N THR A 173 16.79 -5.68 -2.15
CA THR A 173 15.86 -4.82 -2.87
C THR A 173 14.45 -5.23 -2.50
N ILE A 174 13.65 -4.31 -2.02
CA ILE A 174 12.23 -4.49 -1.71
C ILE A 174 11.43 -3.77 -2.78
N VAL A 175 10.62 -4.49 -3.52
CA VAL A 175 9.70 -3.94 -4.52
C VAL A 175 8.28 -4.26 -4.06
N ILE A 176 7.42 -3.25 -3.97
CA ILE A 176 6.00 -3.38 -3.66
C ILE A 176 5.23 -2.78 -4.83
N SER A 177 4.29 -3.51 -5.39
CA SER A 177 3.36 -3.03 -6.40
C SER A 177 1.92 -3.24 -5.93
N TRP A 178 1.01 -2.40 -6.40
CA TRP A 178 -0.41 -2.46 -6.06
C TRP A 178 -1.25 -2.01 -7.24
N SER A 179 -2.57 -2.20 -7.15
CA SER A 179 -3.49 -1.76 -8.19
C SER A 179 -4.03 -0.37 -7.87
N GLU A 180 -3.88 0.58 -8.80
CA GLU A 180 -4.53 1.89 -8.73
C GLU A 180 -5.56 1.99 -9.86
N ARG A 181 -6.70 2.63 -9.58
CA ARG A 181 -7.65 3.02 -10.62
C ARG A 181 -7.31 4.41 -11.10
N ALA A 182 -6.86 4.54 -12.33
CA ALA A 182 -6.74 5.84 -12.98
C ALA A 182 -8.15 6.40 -13.26
N VAL A 183 -8.36 7.67 -12.97
CA VAL A 183 -9.58 8.37 -13.38
C VAL A 183 -9.38 8.85 -14.81
N ALA A 184 -10.29 8.46 -15.72
CA ALA A 184 -10.25 8.92 -17.10
C ALA A 184 -10.23 10.45 -17.16
N MET A 185 -9.16 11.00 -17.73
CA MET A 185 -8.95 12.45 -17.80
C MET A 185 -9.68 13.09 -18.98
N ASN A 186 -9.97 12.30 -20.03
CA ASN A 186 -10.62 12.76 -21.25
C ASN A 186 -11.73 11.80 -21.71
N GLN A 187 -12.54 12.28 -22.65
CA GLN A 187 -13.68 11.53 -23.14
C GLN A 187 -13.28 10.25 -23.91
N GLN A 188 -12.13 10.24 -24.56
CA GLN A 188 -11.64 9.06 -25.29
C GLN A 188 -11.24 7.94 -24.33
N GLU A 189 -10.57 8.27 -23.22
CA GLU A 189 -10.25 7.32 -22.16
C GLU A 189 -11.52 6.77 -21.52
N ALA A 190 -12.50 7.63 -21.21
CA ALA A 190 -13.77 7.21 -20.64
C ALA A 190 -14.56 6.28 -21.59
N LEU A 191 -14.53 6.52 -22.90
CA LEU A 191 -15.16 5.66 -23.88
C LEU A 191 -14.41 4.33 -24.07
N ALA A 192 -13.08 4.34 -24.01
CA ALA A 192 -12.26 3.14 -24.06
C ALA A 192 -12.48 2.26 -22.81
N GLU A 193 -12.60 2.86 -21.63
CA GLU A 193 -12.94 2.19 -20.38
C GLU A 193 -14.35 1.57 -20.43
N ALA A 194 -15.32 2.28 -20.97
CA ALA A 194 -16.68 1.78 -21.14
C ALA A 194 -16.79 0.62 -22.15
N ALA A 195 -15.94 0.62 -23.18
CA ALA A 195 -15.94 -0.39 -24.23
C ALA A 195 -15.17 -1.68 -23.87
N ASN A 196 -14.06 -1.55 -23.11
CA ASN A 196 -13.12 -2.64 -22.86
C ASN A 196 -13.13 -3.13 -21.39
N GLY A 197 -14.00 -2.60 -20.54
CA GLY A 197 -13.96 -2.79 -19.10
C GLY A 197 -12.86 -1.95 -18.44
N PRO A 198 -12.60 -2.10 -17.11
CA PRO A 198 -11.64 -1.29 -16.39
C PRO A 198 -10.20 -1.59 -16.83
N SER A 199 -9.83 -1.10 -18.03
CA SER A 199 -8.50 -1.22 -18.60
C SER A 199 -7.48 -0.26 -17.96
N ASN A 200 -7.92 0.69 -17.14
CA ASN A 200 -7.09 1.69 -16.49
C ASN A 200 -6.67 1.28 -15.06
N ILE A 201 -6.38 -0.01 -14.87
CA ILE A 201 -5.70 -0.46 -13.66
C ILE A 201 -4.21 -0.29 -13.90
N GLU A 202 -3.64 0.75 -13.31
CA GLU A 202 -2.20 0.91 -13.24
C GLU A 202 -1.64 0.08 -12.08
N GLN A 203 -0.45 -0.48 -12.29
CA GLN A 203 0.30 -1.16 -11.23
C GLN A 203 1.56 -0.35 -10.91
N PRO A 204 1.41 0.74 -10.15
CA PRO A 204 2.57 1.46 -9.67
C PRO A 204 3.39 0.59 -8.75
N SER A 205 4.69 0.86 -8.67
CA SER A 205 5.61 0.17 -7.79
C SER A 205 6.42 1.15 -6.96
N TYR A 206 6.76 0.73 -5.75
CA TYR A 206 7.70 1.39 -4.87
C TYR A 206 8.91 0.47 -4.67
N LEU A 207 10.10 1.02 -4.77
CA LEU A 207 11.35 0.29 -4.66
C LEU A 207 12.22 0.89 -3.56
N LEU A 208 12.73 0.05 -2.68
CA LEU A 208 13.65 0.42 -1.60
C LEU A 208 14.89 -0.49 -1.63
N TYR A 209 16.07 0.10 -1.54
CA TYR A 209 17.32 -0.62 -1.31
C TYR A 209 17.66 -0.61 0.18
N VAL A 210 18.06 -1.76 0.69
CA VAL A 210 18.39 -1.97 2.11
C VAL A 210 19.70 -2.72 2.20
N GLU A 211 20.59 -2.28 3.07
CA GLU A 211 21.77 -3.04 3.53
C GLU A 211 21.47 -3.51 4.96
N PRO A 212 21.11 -4.80 5.16
CA PRO A 212 20.70 -5.31 6.47
C PRO A 212 21.79 -5.30 7.51
#